data_8f9e90c08a10d986be4ab411b827df1b
#
_entry.id   8f9e90c08a10d986be4ab411b827df1b
#
_cell.length_a   1.000
_cell.length_b   1.000
_cell.length_c   1.000
_cell.angle_alpha   90.00
_cell.angle_beta   90.00
_cell.angle_gamma   90.00
#
_symmetry.space_group_name_H-M   'P 1'
#
loop_
_entity.id
_entity.type
_entity.pdbx_description
1 polymer ?
#
loop_
_entity_poly.entity_id
_entity_poly.type
_entity_poly.pdbx_seq_one_letter_code
_entity_poly.pdbx_strand_id
1 'polypeptide(L)'
;MLTNKIKGKKAAWLGGGVAIIGLLASCASVAYQSLQNGKLNDIKESIESVPKKTLTLNGTFTQSLEQSEFNDGTTKYHVFDPNNLLAEYAKAQGQTGVSISLPVCIEGRVTEKGRYGHLGKYPYELWVDKICQS
;
A
#
# COMPACT_ATOMS: atom_id res chain seq x y z
N MET A 1 40.16 24.89 -46.83
CA MET A 1 40.17 26.21 -46.15
C MET A 1 38.76 26.69 -45.70
N LEU A 2 37.76 26.45 -46.49
CA LEU A 2 36.41 26.92 -46.17
C LEU A 2 35.76 26.23 -45.00
N THR A 3 36.10 24.98 -44.72
CA THR A 3 35.50 24.17 -43.65
C THR A 3 35.91 24.58 -42.23
N ASN A 4 37.11 25.13 -42.06
CA ASN A 4 37.59 25.52 -40.74
C ASN A 4 36.95 26.81 -40.19
N LYS A 5 36.52 27.68 -41.08
CA LYS A 5 35.91 28.96 -40.72
C LYS A 5 34.47 28.80 -40.22
N ILE A 6 33.81 27.80 -40.69
CA ILE A 6 32.40 27.53 -40.35
C ILE A 6 32.28 26.86 -38.96
N LYS A 7 33.25 26.02 -38.61
CA LYS A 7 33.25 25.33 -37.30
C LYS A 7 33.41 26.28 -36.10
N GLY A 8 34.22 27.31 -36.23
CA GLY A 8 34.44 28.24 -35.13
C GLY A 8 33.21 29.08 -34.76
N LYS A 9 32.48 29.50 -35.76
CA LYS A 9 31.29 30.33 -35.55
C LYS A 9 30.13 29.53 -34.94
N LYS A 10 29.98 28.30 -35.32
CA LYS A 10 28.93 27.43 -34.79
C LYS A 10 29.18 27.05 -33.32
N ALA A 11 30.42 26.82 -32.94
CA ALA A 11 30.78 26.50 -31.58
C ALA A 11 30.52 27.66 -30.61
N ALA A 12 30.80 28.90 -31.00
CA ALA A 12 30.51 30.08 -30.20
C ALA A 12 29.00 30.30 -29.96
N TRP A 13 28.21 30.00 -30.96
CA TRP A 13 26.74 30.14 -30.89
C TRP A 13 26.10 29.09 -29.98
N LEU A 14 26.56 27.86 -30.03
CA LEU A 14 26.12 26.78 -29.17
C LEU A 14 26.42 27.04 -27.68
N GLY A 15 27.54 27.65 -27.38
CA GLY A 15 27.93 28.02 -26.02
C GLY A 15 26.97 29.01 -25.37
N GLY A 16 26.52 30.02 -26.09
CA GLY A 16 25.54 30.98 -25.59
C GLY A 16 24.15 30.37 -25.36
N GLY A 17 23.71 29.53 -26.26
CA GLY A 17 22.42 28.84 -26.13
C GLY A 17 22.37 27.88 -24.97
N VAL A 18 23.41 27.14 -24.70
CA VAL A 18 23.52 26.21 -23.60
C VAL A 18 23.45 26.92 -22.24
N ALA A 19 24.07 28.07 -22.09
CA ALA A 19 24.04 28.84 -20.85
C ALA A 19 22.62 29.31 -20.49
N ILE A 20 21.84 29.76 -21.46
CA ILE A 20 20.44 30.19 -21.25
C ILE A 20 19.55 29.01 -20.88
N ILE A 21 19.69 27.87 -21.53
CA ILE A 21 18.96 26.65 -21.26
C ILE A 21 19.29 26.11 -19.83
N GLY A 22 20.55 26.22 -19.44
CA GLY A 22 21.00 25.80 -18.11
C GLY A 22 20.31 26.57 -16.96
N LEU A 23 20.12 27.88 -17.12
CA LEU A 23 19.41 28.69 -16.13
C LEU A 23 17.94 28.32 -16.00
N LEU A 24 17.24 28.07 -17.09
CA LEU A 24 15.86 27.64 -17.09
C LEU A 24 15.69 26.22 -16.49
N ALA A 25 16.61 25.34 -16.80
CA ALA A 25 16.60 23.97 -16.23
C ALA A 25 16.82 23.96 -14.71
N SER A 26 17.63 24.87 -14.18
CA SER A 26 17.85 25.00 -12.73
C SER A 26 16.57 25.39 -11.99
N CYS A 27 15.79 26.31 -12.51
CA CYS A 27 14.50 26.69 -11.91
C CYS A 27 13.49 25.53 -11.92
N ALA A 28 13.41 24.80 -13.01
CA ALA A 28 12.52 23.64 -13.13
C ALA A 28 12.93 22.51 -12.18
N SER A 29 14.20 22.28 -11.97
CA SER A 29 14.72 21.26 -11.06
C SER A 29 14.34 21.51 -9.60
N VAL A 30 14.41 22.74 -9.14
CA VAL A 30 14.04 23.11 -7.77
C VAL A 30 12.55 22.89 -7.52
N ALA A 31 11.69 23.27 -8.43
CA ALA A 31 10.24 23.06 -8.32
C ALA A 31 9.89 21.56 -8.31
N TYR A 32 10.56 20.77 -9.13
CA TYR A 32 10.35 19.33 -9.21
C TYR A 32 10.78 18.59 -7.93
N GLN A 33 11.89 18.95 -7.33
CA GLN A 33 12.35 18.38 -6.06
C GLN A 33 11.41 18.68 -4.90
N SER A 34 10.85 19.86 -4.86
CA SER A 34 9.88 20.24 -3.83
C SER A 34 8.62 19.35 -3.85
N LEU A 35 8.13 19.05 -5.05
CA LEU A 35 6.97 18.17 -5.22
C LEU A 35 7.26 16.71 -4.84
N GLN A 36 8.44 16.22 -5.15
CA GLN A 36 8.82 14.86 -4.80
C GLN A 36 9.01 14.65 -3.31
N ASN A 37 9.57 15.60 -2.61
CA ASN A 37 9.77 15.49 -1.17
C ASN A 37 8.45 15.45 -0.39
N GLY A 38 7.45 16.22 -0.79
CA GLY A 38 6.12 16.16 -0.22
C GLY A 38 5.47 14.78 -0.40
N LYS A 39 5.55 14.24 -1.58
CA LYS A 39 4.97 12.93 -1.89
C LYS A 39 5.69 11.75 -1.19
N LEU A 40 6.99 11.88 -0.98
CA LEU A 40 7.77 10.87 -0.27
C LEU A 40 7.43 10.81 1.21
N ASN A 41 7.12 11.93 1.84
CA ASN A 41 6.71 11.99 3.23
C ASN A 41 5.33 11.34 3.45
N ASP A 42 4.39 11.58 2.56
CA ASP A 42 3.07 10.93 2.59
C ASP A 42 3.17 9.41 2.46
N ILE A 43 4.07 8.92 1.60
CA ILE A 43 4.32 7.48 1.45
C ILE A 43 4.95 6.88 2.71
N LYS A 44 5.86 7.58 3.38
CA LYS A 44 6.46 7.11 4.63
C LYS A 44 5.43 6.97 5.75
N GLU A 45 4.54 7.93 5.89
CA GLU A 45 3.48 7.89 6.89
C GLU A 45 2.52 6.72 6.64
N SER A 46 2.19 6.44 5.39
CA SER A 46 1.37 5.28 5.00
C SER A 46 2.06 3.94 5.26
N ILE A 47 3.37 3.87 5.13
CA ILE A 47 4.16 2.65 5.36
C ILE A 47 4.31 2.34 6.86
N GLU A 48 4.40 3.35 7.71
CA GLU A 48 4.50 3.19 9.16
C GLU A 48 3.22 2.63 9.79
N SER A 49 2.06 2.84 9.17
CA SER A 49 0.78 2.31 9.64
C SER A 49 0.56 0.82 9.36
N VAL A 50 1.40 0.20 8.54
CA VAL A 50 1.30 -1.23 8.20
C VAL A 50 1.77 -2.08 9.38
N PRO A 51 0.93 -3.00 9.89
CA PRO A 51 1.34 -3.88 10.98
C PRO A 51 2.54 -4.74 10.59
N LYS A 52 3.56 -4.79 11.43
CA LYS A 52 4.82 -5.48 11.13
C LYS A 52 4.92 -6.89 11.71
N LYS A 53 4.18 -7.16 12.79
CA LYS A 53 4.26 -8.44 13.50
C LYS A 53 3.27 -9.45 12.95
N THR A 54 3.77 -10.56 12.43
CA THR A 54 2.95 -11.70 12.00
C THR A 54 2.56 -12.56 13.19
N LEU A 55 1.29 -12.92 13.26
CA LEU A 55 0.71 -13.77 14.28
C LEU A 55 -0.06 -14.93 13.64
N THR A 56 -0.14 -16.03 14.35
CA THR A 56 -1.02 -17.16 14.00
C THR A 56 -2.21 -17.17 14.94
N LEU A 57 -3.40 -17.04 14.41
CA LEU A 57 -4.63 -16.94 15.17
C LEU A 57 -5.61 -18.05 14.77
N ASN A 58 -6.18 -18.72 15.76
CA ASN A 58 -7.26 -19.68 15.57
C ASN A 58 -8.56 -19.06 16.07
N GLY A 59 -9.62 -19.19 15.29
CA GLY A 59 -10.89 -18.62 15.68
C GLY A 59 -11.98 -18.84 14.63
N THR A 60 -13.01 -18.05 14.69
CA THR A 60 -14.16 -18.09 13.80
C THR A 60 -14.17 -16.85 12.91
N PHE A 61 -14.20 -17.08 11.62
CA PHE A 61 -14.44 -16.03 10.62
C PHE A 61 -15.93 -15.94 10.33
N THR A 62 -16.46 -14.74 10.36
CA THR A 62 -17.86 -14.44 10.01
C THR A 62 -17.89 -13.29 9.00
N GLN A 63 -18.61 -13.51 7.92
CA GLN A 63 -18.82 -12.50 6.90
C GLN A 63 -20.32 -12.36 6.60
N SER A 64 -20.77 -11.12 6.48
CA SER A 64 -22.09 -10.75 5.99
C SER A 64 -21.96 -9.54 5.06
N LEU A 65 -23.09 -8.98 4.61
CA LEU A 65 -23.08 -7.82 3.70
C LEU A 65 -22.32 -6.61 4.23
N GLU A 66 -22.35 -6.40 5.55
CA GLU A 66 -21.75 -5.20 6.18
C GLU A 66 -20.63 -5.54 7.17
N GLN A 67 -20.33 -6.81 7.37
CA GLN A 67 -19.45 -7.24 8.43
C GLN A 67 -18.47 -8.29 7.95
N SER A 68 -17.20 -8.06 8.26
CA SER A 68 -16.12 -9.03 8.10
C SER A 68 -15.36 -9.10 9.42
N GLU A 69 -15.62 -10.16 10.18
CA GLU A 69 -15.17 -10.33 11.57
C GLU A 69 -14.39 -11.63 11.75
N PHE A 70 -13.31 -11.55 12.50
CA PHE A 70 -12.62 -12.71 13.04
C PHE A 70 -12.63 -12.63 14.56
N ASN A 71 -13.02 -13.74 15.22
CA ASN A 71 -13.09 -13.83 16.67
C ASN A 71 -12.23 -14.99 17.15
N ASP A 72 -11.18 -14.68 17.91
CA ASP A 72 -10.28 -15.69 18.49
C ASP A 72 -10.76 -16.27 19.83
N GLY A 73 -11.97 -15.93 20.26
CA GLY A 73 -12.56 -16.31 21.55
C GLY A 73 -12.36 -15.25 22.63
N THR A 74 -11.45 -14.32 22.45
CA THR A 74 -11.15 -13.24 23.40
C THR A 74 -11.37 -11.87 22.76
N THR A 75 -10.90 -11.71 21.52
CA THR A 75 -10.88 -10.44 20.79
C THR A 75 -11.58 -10.60 19.45
N LYS A 76 -12.29 -9.57 19.06
CA LYS A 76 -12.90 -9.44 17.74
C LYS A 76 -12.08 -8.48 16.89
N TYR A 77 -11.78 -8.90 15.69
CA TYR A 77 -11.01 -8.16 14.71
C TYR A 77 -11.86 -7.83 13.49
N HIS A 78 -11.72 -6.63 12.95
CA HIS A 78 -12.13 -6.37 11.58
C HIS A 78 -11.15 -7.09 10.63
N VAL A 79 -11.65 -7.74 9.61
CA VAL A 79 -10.81 -8.50 8.67
C VAL A 79 -10.50 -7.68 7.43
N PHE A 80 -9.22 -7.55 7.11
CA PHE A 80 -8.74 -7.01 5.86
C PHE A 80 -8.07 -8.14 5.06
N ASP A 81 -8.73 -8.57 4.00
CA ASP A 81 -8.31 -9.68 3.14
C ASP A 81 -8.32 -9.25 1.67
N PRO A 82 -7.28 -8.54 1.23
CA PRO A 82 -7.23 -8.00 -0.14
C PRO A 82 -7.10 -9.08 -1.22
N ASN A 83 -6.69 -10.28 -0.86
CA ASN A 83 -6.50 -11.40 -1.79
C ASN A 83 -7.67 -12.38 -1.80
N ASN A 84 -8.74 -12.11 -1.04
CA ASN A 84 -9.93 -12.97 -0.90
C ASN A 84 -9.63 -14.41 -0.45
N LEU A 85 -8.60 -14.60 0.35
CA LEU A 85 -8.16 -15.92 0.82
C LEU A 85 -9.24 -16.60 1.68
N LEU A 86 -9.92 -15.86 2.52
CA LEU A 86 -10.99 -16.38 3.36
C LEU A 86 -12.24 -16.75 2.57
N ALA A 87 -12.60 -15.97 1.56
CA ALA A 87 -13.72 -16.29 0.68
C ALA A 87 -13.45 -17.57 -0.12
N GLU A 88 -12.24 -17.72 -0.64
CA GLU A 88 -11.83 -18.93 -1.35
C GLU A 88 -11.77 -20.15 -0.43
N TYR A 89 -11.26 -19.98 0.78
CA TYR A 89 -11.28 -21.03 1.81
C TYR A 89 -12.70 -21.46 2.17
N ALA A 90 -13.61 -20.52 2.42
CA ALA A 90 -15.01 -20.80 2.71
C ALA A 90 -15.68 -21.56 1.57
N LYS A 91 -15.43 -21.17 0.34
CA LYS A 91 -15.92 -21.85 -0.86
C LYS A 91 -15.42 -23.30 -0.94
N ALA A 92 -14.14 -23.52 -0.65
CA ALA A 92 -13.56 -24.85 -0.60
C ALA A 92 -14.18 -25.72 0.51
N GLN A 93 -14.65 -25.12 1.59
CA GLN A 93 -15.40 -25.79 2.67
C GLN A 93 -16.90 -25.96 2.38
N GLY A 94 -17.36 -25.58 1.20
CA GLY A 94 -18.77 -25.71 0.78
C GLY A 94 -19.67 -24.58 1.29
N GLN A 95 -19.11 -23.52 1.87
CA GLN A 95 -19.89 -22.35 2.30
C GLN A 95 -19.92 -21.28 1.22
N THR A 96 -21.08 -21.09 0.64
CA THR A 96 -21.37 -20.09 -0.37
C THR A 96 -22.62 -19.31 0.02
N GLY A 97 -22.62 -18.01 -0.21
CA GLY A 97 -23.77 -17.17 0.08
C GLY A 97 -23.36 -15.83 0.69
N VAL A 98 -24.38 -15.06 1.08
CA VAL A 98 -24.20 -13.71 1.65
C VAL A 98 -23.80 -13.72 3.12
N SER A 99 -23.94 -14.85 3.79
CA SER A 99 -23.52 -15.00 5.18
C SER A 99 -22.69 -16.28 5.33
N ILE A 100 -21.48 -16.11 5.83
CA ILE A 100 -20.49 -17.17 6.00
C ILE A 100 -20.05 -17.17 7.47
N SER A 101 -19.94 -18.34 8.08
CA SER A 101 -19.36 -18.49 9.41
C SER A 101 -18.64 -19.83 9.49
N LEU A 102 -17.34 -19.81 9.74
CA LEU A 102 -16.53 -21.02 9.81
C LEU A 102 -15.31 -20.87 10.71
N PRO A 103 -14.85 -21.98 11.34
CA PRO A 103 -13.60 -22.01 12.06
C PRO A 103 -12.44 -21.95 11.05
N VAL A 104 -11.41 -21.18 11.36
CA VAL A 104 -10.25 -21.01 10.49
C VAL A 104 -9.02 -20.64 11.31
N CYS A 105 -7.85 -21.07 10.84
CA CYS A 105 -6.56 -20.60 11.30
C CYS A 105 -5.99 -19.61 10.30
N ILE A 106 -5.60 -18.43 10.77
CA ILE A 106 -5.09 -17.35 9.95
C ILE A 106 -3.68 -16.99 10.40
N GLU A 107 -2.75 -16.89 9.45
CA GLU A 107 -1.51 -16.17 9.65
C GLU A 107 -1.67 -14.77 9.07
N GLY A 108 -1.43 -13.78 9.90
CA GLY A 108 -1.63 -12.40 9.52
C GLY A 108 -1.00 -11.42 10.47
N ARG A 109 -1.28 -10.16 10.26
CA ARG A 109 -0.74 -9.05 11.03
C ARG A 109 -1.88 -8.26 11.66
N VAL A 110 -1.72 -7.92 12.92
CA VAL A 110 -2.71 -7.16 13.69
C VAL A 110 -2.24 -5.74 13.87
N THR A 111 -3.12 -4.78 13.63
CA THR A 111 -2.87 -3.37 13.87
C THR A 111 -2.77 -3.06 15.36
N GLU A 112 -2.28 -1.87 15.68
CA GLU A 112 -2.41 -1.32 17.03
C GLU A 112 -3.88 -1.04 17.36
N LYS A 113 -4.17 -0.89 18.64
CA LYS A 113 -5.51 -0.59 19.12
C LYS A 113 -6.02 0.73 18.52
N GLY A 114 -7.20 0.69 17.95
CA GLY A 114 -7.81 1.83 17.28
C GLY A 114 -9.30 1.63 17.06
N ARG A 115 -9.78 2.15 15.94
CA ARG A 115 -11.19 2.01 15.52
C ARG A 115 -11.21 1.57 14.06
N TYR A 116 -11.65 0.36 13.83
CA TYR A 116 -11.63 -0.27 12.50
C TYR A 116 -13.00 -0.81 12.11
N GLY A 117 -13.15 -1.10 10.82
CA GLY A 117 -14.37 -1.63 10.26
C GLY A 117 -15.51 -0.62 10.20
N HIS A 118 -16.71 -1.12 9.90
CA HIS A 118 -17.90 -0.31 9.79
C HIS A 118 -18.23 0.39 11.13
N LEU A 119 -18.37 1.71 11.10
CA LEU A 119 -18.61 2.57 12.29
C LEU A 119 -17.49 2.49 13.35
N GLY A 120 -16.31 1.98 13.03
CA GLY A 120 -15.21 1.85 13.97
C GLY A 120 -15.49 0.95 15.18
N LYS A 121 -16.24 -0.12 15.00
CA LYS A 121 -16.67 -1.02 16.05
C LYS A 121 -15.55 -1.90 16.62
N TYR A 122 -14.52 -2.16 15.83
CA TYR A 122 -13.47 -3.11 16.17
C TYR A 122 -12.23 -2.38 16.71
N PRO A 123 -11.66 -2.87 17.83
CA PRO A 123 -10.45 -2.28 18.38
C PRO A 123 -9.18 -2.62 17.60
N TYR A 124 -9.24 -3.65 16.77
CA TYR A 124 -8.12 -4.12 15.96
C TYR A 124 -8.56 -4.51 14.56
N GLU A 125 -7.64 -4.44 13.60
CA GLU A 125 -7.81 -4.98 12.25
C GLU A 125 -6.81 -6.10 12.03
N LEU A 126 -7.28 -7.22 11.51
CA LEU A 126 -6.46 -8.37 11.13
C LEU A 126 -6.23 -8.35 9.62
N TRP A 127 -5.00 -8.20 9.23
CA TRP A 127 -4.55 -8.29 7.85
C TRP A 127 -4.18 -9.73 7.54
N VAL A 128 -4.93 -10.35 6.66
CA VAL A 128 -4.76 -11.76 6.30
C VAL A 128 -3.61 -11.91 5.32
N ASP A 129 -2.56 -12.61 5.72
CA ASP A 129 -1.44 -12.94 4.84
C ASP A 129 -1.61 -14.33 4.20
N LYS A 130 -2.04 -15.30 4.99
CA LYS A 130 -2.39 -16.65 4.48
C LYS A 130 -3.27 -17.42 5.44
N ILE A 131 -3.90 -18.48 4.96
CA ILE A 131 -4.60 -19.47 5.76
C ILE A 131 -3.58 -20.51 6.22
N CYS A 132 -3.63 -20.90 7.51
CA CYS A 132 -2.73 -21.93 8.00
C CYS A 132 -2.96 -23.24 7.27
N GLN A 133 -1.88 -23.91 6.91
CA GLN A 133 -1.95 -25.29 6.43
C GLN A 133 -2.02 -26.23 7.64
N SER A 134 -3.05 -27.03 7.69
CA SER A 134 -3.18 -28.14 8.64
C SER A 134 -2.34 -29.33 8.19
#